data_45980463198a877573b0c9d833412830
#
_entry.id   45980463198a877573b0c9d833412830
#
_cell.length_a   1.000
_cell.length_b   1.000
_cell.length_c   1.000
_cell.angle_alpha   90.00
_cell.angle_beta   90.00
_cell.angle_gamma   90.00
#
_symmetry.space_group_name_H-M   'P 1'
#
loop_
_entity.id
_entity.type
_entity.pdbx_description
1 polymer ?
#
loop_
_entity_poly.entity_id
_entity_poly.type
_entity_poly.pdbx_seq_one_letter_code
_entity_poly.pdbx_strand_id
1 'polypeptide(L)'
;MAALKLRDYLKVPYILEAQGIEIGPDRWLRKLSYPELGDFCAEAEIVEVALAELERMRIRAIVAGLREGKEPPMPRAPLRSADPEWLAGELGILAENRDLLDKTADEISAGDGAR
;
A
#
# COMPACT_ATOMS: atom_id res chain seq x y z
N MET A 1 -6.84 -22.85 -9.47
CA MET A 1 -6.89 -21.39 -9.31
C MET A 1 -5.52 -20.77 -9.55
N ALA A 2 -5.50 -19.67 -10.25
CA ALA A 2 -4.24 -18.97 -10.47
C ALA A 2 -3.75 -18.33 -9.19
N ALA A 3 -2.44 -18.33 -8.98
CA ALA A 3 -1.84 -17.64 -7.84
C ALA A 3 -2.03 -16.12 -8.01
N LEU A 4 -2.18 -15.43 -6.89
CA LEU A 4 -2.31 -13.98 -6.90
C LEU A 4 -0.99 -13.32 -7.29
N LYS A 5 -1.10 -12.24 -8.05
CA LYS A 5 0.04 -11.42 -8.44
C LYS A 5 0.09 -10.16 -7.57
N LEU A 6 1.20 -9.45 -7.61
CA LEU A 6 1.31 -8.19 -6.86
C LEU A 6 0.12 -7.28 -7.18
N ARG A 7 -0.23 -7.17 -8.44
CA ARG A 7 -1.38 -6.37 -8.89
C ARG A 7 -2.66 -6.70 -8.11
N ASP A 8 -2.88 -7.96 -7.81
CA ASP A 8 -4.06 -8.41 -7.06
C ASP A 8 -3.99 -8.03 -5.58
N TYR A 9 -2.82 -8.19 -4.97
CA TYR A 9 -2.62 -7.79 -3.57
C TYR A 9 -2.84 -6.30 -3.39
N LEU A 10 -2.43 -5.48 -4.37
CA LEU A 10 -2.60 -4.02 -4.30
C LEU A 10 -4.05 -3.58 -4.46
N LYS A 11 -4.94 -4.47 -4.88
CA LYS A 11 -6.37 -4.20 -5.01
C LYS A 11 -7.17 -4.53 -3.74
N VAL A 12 -6.53 -5.11 -2.73
CA VAL A 12 -7.22 -5.46 -1.49
C VAL A 12 -7.54 -4.19 -0.70
N PRO A 13 -8.82 -3.97 -0.35
CA PRO A 13 -9.19 -2.80 0.44
C PRO A 13 -8.92 -3.04 1.92
N TYR A 14 -8.35 -2.04 2.57
CA TYR A 14 -8.13 -2.04 4.03
C TYR A 14 -8.92 -0.92 4.66
N ILE A 15 -9.31 -1.10 5.92
CA ILE A 15 -10.00 -0.04 6.65
C ILE A 15 -9.04 1.12 6.86
N LEU A 16 -9.46 2.31 6.45
CA LEU A 16 -8.72 3.54 6.66
C LEU A 16 -9.16 4.17 7.98
N GLU A 17 -8.20 4.41 8.86
CA GLU A 17 -8.45 5.11 10.10
C GLU A 17 -7.89 6.52 10.00
N ALA A 18 -8.70 7.50 10.38
CA ALA A 18 -8.31 8.89 10.29
C ALA A 18 -8.51 9.57 11.64
N GLN A 19 -7.53 10.39 12.04
CA GLN A 19 -7.56 11.11 13.30
C GLN A 19 -7.17 12.57 13.05
N GLY A 20 -7.91 13.50 13.66
CA GLY A 20 -7.56 14.91 13.63
C GLY A 20 -6.86 15.29 14.93
N ILE A 21 -5.73 15.96 14.83
CA ILE A 21 -4.96 16.40 15.98
C ILE A 21 -4.79 17.93 15.89
N GLU A 22 -5.28 18.65 16.89
CA GLU A 22 -5.13 20.09 16.90
C GLU A 22 -3.68 20.45 17.23
N ILE A 23 -3.05 21.24 16.35
CA ILE A 23 -1.64 21.63 16.50
C ILE A 23 -1.48 23.15 16.71
N GLY A 24 -2.59 23.89 16.73
CA GLY A 24 -2.59 25.32 16.95
C GLY A 24 -3.97 25.88 16.68
N PRO A 25 -4.20 27.21 16.88
CA PRO A 25 -5.50 27.80 16.59
C PRO A 25 -5.90 27.55 15.14
N ASP A 26 -7.04 26.91 14.95
CA ASP A 26 -7.61 26.59 13.65
C ASP A 26 -6.68 25.77 12.73
N ARG A 27 -5.70 25.05 13.33
CA ARG A 27 -4.78 24.19 12.58
C ARG A 27 -4.90 22.75 13.05
N TRP A 28 -5.09 21.86 12.12
CA TRP A 28 -5.31 20.44 12.40
C TRP A 28 -4.37 19.58 11.56
N LEU A 29 -3.74 18.62 12.22
CA LEU A 29 -2.96 17.59 11.56
C LEU A 29 -3.87 16.39 11.31
N ARG A 30 -3.84 15.85 10.09
CA ARG A 30 -4.58 14.63 9.75
C ARG A 30 -3.61 13.46 9.84
N LYS A 31 -3.94 12.50 10.71
CA LYS A 31 -3.16 11.27 10.85
C LYS A 31 -3.96 10.12 10.27
N LEU A 32 -3.41 9.46 9.26
CA LEU A 32 -4.07 8.37 8.55
C LEU A 32 -3.29 7.08 8.69
N SER A 33 -3.99 5.95 8.83
CA SER A 33 -3.36 4.65 8.96
C SER A 33 -4.24 3.54 8.41
N TYR A 34 -3.63 2.39 8.16
CA TYR A 34 -4.32 1.14 7.81
C TYR A 34 -4.03 0.14 8.92
N PRO A 35 -4.80 0.15 10.02
CA PRO A 35 -4.49 -0.71 11.18
C PRO A 35 -4.52 -2.21 10.86
N GLU A 36 -5.28 -2.60 9.83
CA GLU A 36 -5.31 -4.00 9.41
C GLU A 36 -4.03 -4.44 8.70
N LEU A 37 -3.22 -3.51 8.23
CA LEU A 37 -2.03 -3.81 7.43
C LEU A 37 -0.74 -3.69 8.21
N GLY A 38 -0.61 -2.68 9.05
CA GLY A 38 0.61 -2.47 9.81
C GLY A 38 0.55 -1.22 10.69
N ASP A 39 1.66 -0.97 11.38
CA ASP A 39 1.74 0.12 12.37
C ASP A 39 2.13 1.47 11.77
N PHE A 40 2.34 1.55 10.48
CA PHE A 40 2.73 2.80 9.84
C PHE A 40 1.55 3.77 9.72
N CYS A 41 1.87 5.05 9.69
CA CYS A 41 0.87 6.10 9.50
C CYS A 41 1.48 7.27 8.75
N ALA A 42 0.64 8.12 8.20
CA ALA A 42 1.05 9.33 7.52
C ALA A 42 0.32 10.52 8.13
N GLU A 43 1.00 11.65 8.24
CA GLU A 43 0.46 12.85 8.85
C GLU A 43 0.70 14.06 7.96
N ALA A 44 -0.30 14.91 7.82
CA ALA A 44 -0.20 16.19 7.12
C ALA A 44 -1.40 17.07 7.50
N GLU A 45 -1.24 18.37 7.33
CA GLU A 45 -2.37 19.28 7.55
C GLU A 45 -3.40 19.15 6.42
N ILE A 46 -2.94 18.79 5.21
CA ILE A 46 -3.81 18.57 4.04
C ILE A 46 -4.04 17.08 3.91
N VAL A 47 -5.32 16.66 3.95
CA VAL A 47 -5.67 15.23 3.97
C VAL A 47 -5.20 14.50 2.71
N GLU A 48 -5.27 15.13 1.55
CA GLU A 48 -4.84 14.52 0.29
C GLU A 48 -3.34 14.22 0.30
N VAL A 49 -2.54 15.07 0.95
CA VAL A 49 -1.10 14.85 1.09
C VAL A 49 -0.84 13.65 2.01
N ALA A 50 -1.55 13.59 3.13
CA ALA A 50 -1.42 12.46 4.05
C ALA A 50 -1.84 11.16 3.38
N LEU A 51 -2.94 11.18 2.61
CA LEU A 51 -3.44 9.98 1.94
C LEU A 51 -2.46 9.49 0.88
N ALA A 52 -1.90 10.40 0.08
CA ALA A 52 -0.91 10.01 -0.94
C ALA A 52 0.30 9.34 -0.29
N GLU A 53 0.78 9.90 0.81
CA GLU A 53 1.92 9.31 1.51
C GLU A 53 1.57 7.95 2.11
N LEU A 54 0.38 7.82 2.70
CA LEU A 54 -0.08 6.55 3.27
C LEU A 54 -0.18 5.47 2.18
N GLU A 55 -0.67 5.85 0.98
CA GLU A 55 -0.78 4.91 -0.13
C GLU A 55 0.60 4.46 -0.63
N ARG A 56 1.60 5.35 -0.63
CA ARG A 56 2.96 4.94 -0.95
C ARG A 56 3.48 3.94 0.09
N MET A 57 3.23 4.21 1.36
CA MET A 57 3.62 3.31 2.45
C MET A 57 2.93 1.95 2.32
N ARG A 58 1.64 1.95 1.98
CA ARG A 58 0.88 0.72 1.79
C ARG A 58 1.50 -0.17 0.71
N ILE A 59 1.73 0.43 -0.46
CA ILE A 59 2.31 -0.32 -1.60
C ILE A 59 3.69 -0.85 -1.24
N ARG A 60 4.53 -0.02 -0.65
CA ARG A 60 5.89 -0.43 -0.27
C ARG A 60 5.90 -1.50 0.82
N ALA A 61 4.98 -1.42 1.77
CA ALA A 61 4.86 -2.42 2.83
C ALA A 61 4.46 -3.78 2.26
N ILE A 62 3.51 -3.79 1.33
CA ILE A 62 3.06 -5.03 0.68
C ILE A 62 4.21 -5.66 -0.11
N VAL A 63 4.91 -4.86 -0.91
CA VAL A 63 6.05 -5.35 -1.71
C VAL A 63 7.16 -5.88 -0.81
N ALA A 64 7.52 -5.14 0.24
CA ALA A 64 8.56 -5.56 1.18
C ALA A 64 8.21 -6.88 1.85
N GLY A 65 6.95 -7.05 2.26
CA GLY A 65 6.49 -8.28 2.87
C GLY A 65 6.57 -9.46 1.90
N LEU A 66 6.15 -9.27 0.65
CA LEU A 66 6.21 -10.32 -0.36
C LEU A 66 7.65 -10.73 -0.66
N ARG A 67 8.58 -9.79 -0.67
CA ARG A 67 9.99 -10.10 -0.86
C ARG A 67 10.55 -10.96 0.27
N GLU A 68 10.02 -10.80 1.46
CA GLU A 68 10.40 -11.60 2.63
C GLU A 68 9.62 -12.91 2.73
N GLY A 69 8.77 -13.21 1.75
CA GLY A 69 7.95 -14.42 1.76
C GLY A 69 6.72 -14.30 2.66
N LYS A 70 6.31 -13.08 3.00
CA LYS A 70 5.15 -12.85 3.85
C LYS A 70 4.02 -12.24 3.03
N GLU A 71 2.88 -12.93 2.99
CA GLU A 71 1.70 -12.37 2.34
C GLU A 71 1.06 -11.34 3.25
N PRO A 72 0.54 -10.24 2.67
CA PRO A 72 -0.18 -9.25 3.48
C PRO A 72 -1.51 -9.82 3.96
N PRO A 73 -2.07 -9.27 5.04
CA PRO A 73 -3.43 -9.63 5.46
C PRO A 73 -4.42 -9.37 4.32
N MET A 74 -5.38 -10.26 4.16
CA MET A 74 -6.40 -10.14 3.12
C MET A 74 -7.79 -10.19 3.76
N PRO A 75 -8.21 -9.12 4.46
CA PRO A 75 -9.50 -9.11 5.14
C PRO A 75 -10.68 -9.11 4.19
N ARG A 76 -10.45 -8.72 2.93
CA ARG A 76 -11.48 -8.68 1.88
C ARG A 76 -10.88 -9.09 0.56
N ALA A 77 -11.74 -9.47 -0.39
CA ALA A 77 -11.28 -9.82 -1.73
C ALA A 77 -10.75 -8.58 -2.48
N PRO A 78 -9.82 -8.77 -3.42
CA PRO A 78 -9.35 -7.66 -4.27
C PRO A 78 -10.52 -7.01 -5.02
N LEU A 79 -10.48 -5.67 -5.13
CA LEU A 79 -11.51 -4.91 -5.84
C LEU A 79 -11.29 -4.99 -7.34
N ARG A 80 -12.32 -5.34 -8.09
CA ARG A 80 -12.23 -5.45 -9.55
C ARG A 80 -11.95 -4.13 -10.24
N SER A 81 -12.50 -3.04 -9.69
CA SER A 81 -12.41 -1.72 -10.29
C SER A 81 -11.13 -0.97 -9.94
N ALA A 82 -10.30 -1.51 -9.05
CA ALA A 82 -9.06 -0.85 -8.68
C ALA A 82 -8.02 -0.97 -9.79
N ASP A 83 -7.24 0.09 -9.99
CA ASP A 83 -6.15 0.13 -10.97
C ASP A 83 -4.86 0.50 -10.27
N PRO A 84 -4.13 -0.49 -9.73
CA PRO A 84 -2.90 -0.23 -8.98
C PRO A 84 -1.77 0.33 -9.84
N GLU A 85 -1.74 0.03 -11.13
CA GLU A 85 -0.72 0.58 -12.02
C GLU A 85 -0.91 2.08 -12.20
N TRP A 86 -2.14 2.50 -12.45
CA TRP A 86 -2.46 3.93 -12.55
C TRP A 86 -2.17 4.65 -11.22
N LEU A 87 -2.59 4.05 -10.11
CA LEU A 87 -2.36 4.64 -8.80
C LEU A 87 -0.88 4.80 -8.50
N ALA A 88 -0.07 3.76 -8.74
CA ALA A 88 1.37 3.84 -8.52
C ALA A 88 2.00 4.93 -9.39
N GLY A 89 1.50 5.11 -10.61
CA GLY A 89 1.95 6.20 -11.50
C GLY A 89 1.65 7.56 -10.90
N GLU A 90 0.44 7.75 -10.40
CA GLU A 90 0.04 9.00 -9.76
C GLU A 90 0.82 9.29 -8.49
N LEU A 91 1.22 8.25 -7.77
CA LEU A 91 2.02 8.38 -6.55
C LEU A 91 3.52 8.56 -6.83
N GLY A 92 3.94 8.44 -8.09
CA GLY A 92 5.34 8.59 -8.47
C GLY A 92 6.22 7.39 -8.12
N ILE A 93 5.64 6.23 -7.86
CA ILE A 93 6.39 5.02 -7.47
C ILE A 93 6.18 3.83 -8.42
N LEU A 94 5.62 4.08 -9.61
CA LEU A 94 5.38 3.00 -10.55
C LEU A 94 6.68 2.34 -11.02
N ALA A 95 7.71 3.13 -11.28
CA ALA A 95 8.98 2.61 -11.80
C ALA A 95 9.61 1.58 -10.86
N GLU A 96 9.49 1.76 -9.55
CA GLU A 96 10.08 0.83 -8.59
C GLU A 96 9.32 -0.49 -8.48
N ASN A 97 8.09 -0.55 -9.01
CA ASN A 97 7.22 -1.72 -8.87
C ASN A 97 6.73 -2.31 -10.19
N ARG A 98 7.02 -1.65 -11.30
CA ARG A 98 6.47 -2.05 -12.60
C ARG A 98 6.76 -3.50 -12.95
N ASP A 99 8.00 -3.93 -12.75
CA ASP A 99 8.42 -5.29 -13.09
C ASP A 99 7.82 -6.36 -12.18
N LEU A 100 7.26 -5.95 -11.05
CA LEU A 100 6.71 -6.88 -10.07
C LEU A 100 5.18 -7.05 -10.19
N LEU A 101 4.50 -6.12 -10.87
CA LEU A 101 3.03 -6.11 -10.88
C LEU A 101 2.39 -7.42 -11.33
N ASP A 102 2.99 -8.11 -12.30
CA ASP A 102 2.44 -9.35 -12.81
C ASP A 102 3.14 -10.60 -12.28
N LYS A 103 3.98 -10.43 -11.25
CA LYS A 103 4.64 -11.55 -10.60
C LYS A 103 3.85 -12.04 -9.39
N THR A 104 3.90 -13.36 -9.18
CA THR A 104 3.25 -13.98 -8.01
C THR A 104 4.11 -13.75 -6.77
N ALA A 105 3.52 -14.02 -5.59
CA ALA A 105 4.24 -13.91 -4.32
C ALA A 105 5.51 -14.76 -4.34
N ASP A 106 5.41 -16.00 -4.85
CA ASP A 106 6.57 -16.89 -4.91
C ASP A 106 7.66 -16.36 -5.83
N GLU A 107 7.28 -15.78 -6.97
CA GLU A 107 8.25 -15.20 -7.90
C GLU A 107 8.96 -14.00 -7.31
N ILE A 108 8.23 -13.15 -6.57
CA ILE A 108 8.82 -11.98 -5.93
C ILE A 108 9.79 -12.39 -4.84
N SER A 109 9.39 -13.33 -4.00
CA SER A 109 10.22 -13.86 -2.92
C SER A 109 11.47 -14.56 -3.46
N ALA A 110 11.31 -15.40 -4.48
CA ALA A 110 12.41 -16.14 -5.09
C ALA A 110 13.40 -15.22 -5.79
N GLY A 111 12.89 -14.20 -6.49
CA GLY A 111 13.74 -13.23 -7.17
C GLY A 111 14.64 -12.47 -6.22
N ASP A 112 14.13 -12.08 -5.06
CA ASP A 112 14.91 -11.39 -4.03
C ASP A 112 15.92 -12.35 -3.39
N GLY A 113 15.51 -13.58 -3.13
CA GLY A 113 16.37 -14.58 -2.52
C GLY A 113 17.45 -15.14 -3.45
N ALA A 114 17.33 -14.91 -4.74
CA ALA A 114 18.29 -15.43 -5.72
C ALA A 114 19.59 -14.61 -5.80
N ARG A 115 19.73 -13.61 -5.00
CA ARG A 115 20.90 -12.72 -5.03
C ARG A 115 22.01 -13.13 -4.08
#